data_64d74f8e32b15682eef5fd0989c294ed
#
_entry.id   64d74f8e32b15682eef5fd0989c294ed
#
_cell.length_a   1.000
_cell.length_b   1.000
_cell.length_c   1.000
_cell.angle_alpha   90.00
_cell.angle_beta   90.00
_cell.angle_gamma   90.00
#
_symmetry.space_group_name_H-M   'P 1'
#
loop_
_entity.id
_entity.type
_entity.pdbx_description
1 polymer ?
#
loop_
_entity_poly.entity_id
_entity_poly.type
_entity_poly.pdbx_seq_one_letter_code
_entity_poly.pdbx_strand_id
1 'polypeptide(L)'
;MKGRSLFTRVALLLGLVFLYVPILSMIVFSFNNSRLVTVWDAAHSPTLKWYGVLVHNEQILSAAWLSIRIAVISASAAVVLGTLAGMALARFGPFRGRLLLAGMTTAPIVMPEVITGLSLLLLFVAMGQLIGWPRGVGAVTIALAHITFCMAYVTVVVQSRLAGFDESLEEAAMDLGARPLTVFARITLPLILPAIASGWLLAFTLSWDDLVITQFVAGPGSSTLPMIIFSKVRFGVTPDINALATIMVLIVASGIAISTVWMRYRERRRERDLQLAAAANL
;
A
#
# COMPACT_ATOMS: atom_id res chain seq x y z
N MET A 1 5.25 -9.18 35.89
CA MET A 1 4.89 -9.65 34.55
C MET A 1 4.21 -11.02 34.68
N LYS A 2 2.86 -11.05 34.63
CA LYS A 2 2.09 -12.31 34.77
C LYS A 2 2.46 -13.26 33.63
N GLY A 3 2.88 -14.49 33.99
CA GLY A 3 3.28 -15.52 33.04
C GLY A 3 2.17 -15.79 32.02
N ARG A 4 2.49 -15.62 30.75
CA ARG A 4 1.61 -16.05 29.66
C ARG A 4 1.30 -17.52 29.87
N SER A 5 0.02 -17.88 29.93
CA SER A 5 -0.40 -19.27 30.11
C SER A 5 0.22 -20.16 29.02
N LEU A 6 0.54 -21.40 29.32
CA LEU A 6 1.07 -22.39 28.35
C LEU A 6 0.18 -22.41 27.10
N PHE A 7 -1.14 -22.38 27.30
CA PHE A 7 -2.12 -22.32 26.22
C PHE A 7 -1.86 -21.14 25.26
N THR A 8 -1.64 -19.92 25.78
CA THR A 8 -1.38 -18.72 24.95
C THR A 8 -0.08 -18.87 24.14
N ARG A 9 0.96 -19.50 24.71
CA ARG A 9 2.22 -19.73 23.99
C ARG A 9 2.04 -20.78 22.89
N VAL A 10 1.34 -21.87 23.16
CA VAL A 10 1.06 -22.92 22.17
C VAL A 10 0.17 -22.38 21.05
N ALA A 11 -0.90 -21.67 21.38
CA ALA A 11 -1.79 -21.06 20.38
C ALA A 11 -1.04 -20.06 19.49
N LEU A 12 -0.17 -19.21 20.07
CA LEU A 12 0.66 -18.28 19.32
C LEU A 12 1.64 -19.03 18.39
N LEU A 13 2.31 -20.06 18.90
CA LEU A 13 3.25 -20.85 18.10
C LEU A 13 2.56 -21.54 16.93
N LEU A 14 1.40 -22.18 17.18
CA LEU A 14 0.63 -22.83 16.13
C LEU A 14 0.16 -21.83 15.07
N GLY A 15 -0.33 -20.64 15.48
CA GLY A 15 -0.70 -19.58 14.54
C GLY A 15 0.47 -19.10 13.70
N LEU A 16 1.65 -18.89 14.29
CA LEU A 16 2.86 -18.51 13.59
C LEU A 16 3.31 -19.62 12.61
N VAL A 17 3.35 -20.88 13.06
CA VAL A 17 3.70 -22.02 12.20
C VAL A 17 2.75 -22.10 11.01
N PHE A 18 1.44 -22.04 11.25
CA PHE A 18 0.44 -22.07 10.18
C PHE A 18 0.62 -20.96 9.15
N LEU A 19 1.02 -19.78 9.60
CA LEU A 19 1.19 -18.59 8.73
C LEU A 19 2.53 -18.61 7.98
N TYR A 20 3.62 -19.04 8.64
CA TYR A 20 4.96 -18.95 8.04
C TYR A 20 5.37 -20.20 7.27
N VAL A 21 4.86 -21.40 7.58
CA VAL A 21 5.23 -22.63 6.87
C VAL A 21 4.97 -22.57 5.37
N PRO A 22 3.82 -22.08 4.87
CA PRO A 22 3.61 -21.93 3.43
C PRO A 22 4.62 -20.98 2.77
N ILE A 23 4.94 -19.87 3.43
CA ILE A 23 5.90 -18.88 2.92
C ILE A 23 7.31 -19.48 2.86
N LEU A 24 7.73 -20.14 3.95
CA LEU A 24 9.02 -20.83 4.01
C LEU A 24 9.12 -21.97 2.98
N SER A 25 8.03 -22.72 2.77
CA SER A 25 7.99 -23.76 1.74
C SER A 25 8.20 -23.18 0.34
N MET A 26 7.55 -22.05 0.00
CA MET A 26 7.76 -21.35 -1.27
C MET A 26 9.22 -20.90 -1.42
N ILE A 27 9.84 -20.37 -0.36
CA ILE A 27 11.25 -19.96 -0.38
C ILE A 27 12.16 -21.18 -0.60
N VAL A 28 11.94 -22.29 0.10
CA VAL A 28 12.72 -23.52 -0.10
C VAL A 28 12.55 -24.05 -1.52
N PHE A 29 11.32 -24.17 -1.99
CA PHE A 29 11.04 -24.67 -3.34
C PHE A 29 11.48 -23.72 -4.47
N SER A 30 11.80 -22.45 -4.20
CA SER A 30 12.41 -21.56 -5.18
C SER A 30 13.82 -21.98 -5.61
N PHE A 31 14.51 -22.77 -4.76
CA PHE A 31 15.82 -23.34 -5.06
C PHE A 31 15.75 -24.76 -5.64
N ASN A 32 14.56 -25.30 -5.85
CA ASN A 32 14.36 -26.64 -6.41
C ASN A 32 14.56 -26.62 -7.93
N ASN A 33 15.31 -27.59 -8.47
CA ASN A 33 15.54 -27.67 -9.92
C ASN A 33 14.36 -28.30 -10.68
N SER A 34 13.47 -29.02 -10.01
CA SER A 34 12.30 -29.64 -10.61
C SER A 34 11.35 -28.62 -11.26
N ARG A 35 10.72 -29.01 -12.38
CA ARG A 35 9.60 -28.24 -12.95
C ARG A 35 8.30 -28.44 -12.19
N LEU A 36 8.21 -29.48 -11.37
CA LEU A 36 7.06 -29.74 -10.51
C LEU A 36 7.29 -29.06 -9.17
N VAL A 37 6.40 -28.16 -8.81
CA VAL A 37 6.50 -27.36 -7.56
C VAL A 37 6.33 -28.17 -6.27
N THR A 38 5.89 -29.42 -6.39
CA THR A 38 5.64 -30.33 -5.23
C THR A 38 6.68 -31.43 -5.09
N VAL A 39 7.58 -31.60 -6.05
CA VAL A 39 8.58 -32.68 -6.05
C VAL A 39 9.97 -32.08 -5.96
N TRP A 40 10.70 -32.45 -4.89
CA TRP A 40 12.08 -32.01 -4.69
C TRP A 40 13.07 -32.86 -5.50
N ASP A 41 13.85 -32.23 -6.36
CA ASP A 41 14.95 -32.88 -7.09
C ASP A 41 16.23 -32.84 -6.23
N ALA A 42 16.46 -33.93 -5.50
CA ALA A 42 17.59 -34.03 -4.59
C ALA A 42 18.96 -34.11 -5.33
N ALA A 43 18.98 -34.52 -6.60
CA ALA A 43 20.21 -34.69 -7.37
C ALA A 43 20.79 -33.35 -7.87
N HIS A 44 19.91 -32.36 -8.15
CA HIS A 44 20.29 -31.12 -8.82
C HIS A 44 19.87 -29.86 -8.02
N SER A 45 19.36 -30.02 -6.82
CA SER A 45 19.01 -28.91 -5.91
C SER A 45 20.04 -28.79 -4.78
N PRO A 46 20.33 -27.58 -4.26
CA PRO A 46 19.71 -26.28 -4.58
C PRO A 46 20.25 -25.63 -5.87
N THR A 47 19.40 -24.86 -6.55
CA THR A 47 19.78 -24.16 -7.80
C THR A 47 19.20 -22.72 -7.84
N LEU A 48 19.88 -21.82 -8.54
CA LEU A 48 19.41 -20.46 -8.82
C LEU A 48 18.79 -20.32 -10.21
N LYS A 49 18.53 -21.42 -10.90
CA LYS A 49 18.02 -21.46 -12.28
C LYS A 49 16.78 -20.58 -12.49
N TRP A 50 15.81 -20.67 -11.60
CA TRP A 50 14.54 -19.94 -11.72
C TRP A 50 14.68 -18.44 -11.53
N TYR A 51 15.67 -18.00 -10.75
CA TYR A 51 16.01 -16.59 -10.63
C TYR A 51 16.59 -16.05 -11.95
N GLY A 52 17.43 -16.85 -12.63
CA GLY A 52 17.91 -16.52 -13.97
C GLY A 52 16.79 -16.44 -14.99
N VAL A 53 15.85 -17.39 -14.99
CA VAL A 53 14.66 -17.37 -15.85
C VAL A 53 13.80 -16.14 -15.58
N LEU A 54 13.61 -15.78 -14.30
CA LEU A 54 12.79 -14.64 -13.90
C LEU A 54 13.35 -13.31 -14.41
N VAL A 55 14.66 -13.11 -14.30
CA VAL A 55 15.33 -11.86 -14.74
C VAL A 55 15.26 -11.66 -16.25
N HIS A 56 15.08 -12.73 -17.02
CA HIS A 56 14.93 -12.66 -18.49
C HIS A 56 13.46 -12.77 -18.93
N ASN A 57 12.51 -12.84 -18.00
CA ASN A 57 11.09 -12.92 -18.33
C ASN A 57 10.50 -11.51 -18.52
N GLU A 58 10.50 -11.04 -19.76
CA GLU A 58 9.99 -9.71 -20.11
C GLU A 58 8.54 -9.48 -19.68
N GLN A 59 7.69 -10.52 -19.71
CA GLN A 59 6.29 -10.42 -19.30
C GLN A 59 6.17 -10.10 -17.82
N ILE A 60 6.93 -10.78 -16.95
CA ILE A 60 6.90 -10.54 -15.50
C ILE A 60 7.52 -9.18 -15.18
N LEU A 61 8.66 -8.85 -15.81
CA LEU A 61 9.36 -7.59 -15.56
C LEU A 61 8.53 -6.37 -15.99
N SER A 62 7.92 -6.44 -17.18
CA SER A 62 7.05 -5.36 -17.69
C SER A 62 5.80 -5.18 -16.81
N ALA A 63 5.20 -6.27 -16.36
CA ALA A 63 4.05 -6.23 -15.47
C ALA A 63 4.42 -5.68 -14.07
N ALA A 64 5.57 -6.08 -13.52
CA ALA A 64 6.08 -5.55 -12.26
C ALA A 64 6.32 -4.03 -12.37
N TRP A 65 6.95 -3.59 -13.45
CA TRP A 65 7.19 -2.16 -13.71
C TRP A 65 5.88 -1.38 -13.87
N LEU A 66 4.91 -1.93 -14.61
CA LEU A 66 3.59 -1.34 -14.76
C LEU A 66 2.88 -1.21 -13.42
N SER A 67 2.89 -2.27 -12.58
CA SER A 67 2.30 -2.25 -11.25
C SER A 67 2.92 -1.19 -10.35
N ILE A 68 4.27 -1.06 -10.34
CA ILE A 68 4.96 -0.02 -9.57
C ILE A 68 4.53 1.38 -10.04
N ARG A 69 4.51 1.62 -11.35
CA ARG A 69 4.10 2.92 -11.91
C ARG A 69 2.67 3.27 -11.54
N ILE A 70 1.74 2.34 -11.68
CA ILE A 70 0.34 2.55 -11.31
C ILE A 70 0.24 2.81 -9.81
N ALA A 71 0.88 2.01 -8.96
CA ALA A 71 0.82 2.17 -7.51
C ALA A 71 1.38 3.53 -7.05
N VAL A 72 2.52 3.96 -7.59
CA VAL A 72 3.12 5.27 -7.25
C VAL A 72 2.23 6.42 -7.70
N ILE A 73 1.73 6.38 -8.94
CA ILE A 73 0.86 7.43 -9.48
C ILE A 73 -0.45 7.50 -8.68
N SER A 74 -1.07 6.34 -8.45
CA SER A 74 -2.35 6.26 -7.75
C SER A 74 -2.23 6.67 -6.29
N ALA A 75 -1.20 6.21 -5.58
CA ALA A 75 -0.95 6.61 -4.20
C ALA A 75 -0.69 8.11 -4.08
N SER A 76 0.11 8.67 -5.00
CA SER A 76 0.45 10.10 -4.96
C SER A 76 -0.77 10.99 -5.24
N ALA A 77 -1.59 10.63 -6.22
CA ALA A 77 -2.83 11.35 -6.50
C ALA A 77 -3.88 11.15 -5.39
N ALA A 78 -4.02 9.93 -4.88
CA ALA A 78 -4.94 9.60 -3.80
C ALA A 78 -4.60 10.34 -2.50
N VAL A 79 -3.30 10.52 -2.20
CA VAL A 79 -2.86 11.30 -1.03
C VAL A 79 -3.24 12.76 -1.15
N VAL A 80 -3.06 13.37 -2.31
CA VAL A 80 -3.45 14.78 -2.52
C VAL A 80 -4.96 14.93 -2.36
N LEU A 81 -5.75 14.14 -3.08
CA LEU A 81 -7.21 14.21 -3.05
C LEU A 81 -7.78 13.81 -1.69
N GLY A 82 -7.27 12.73 -1.09
CA GLY A 82 -7.69 12.25 0.21
C GLY A 82 -7.34 13.21 1.35
N THR A 83 -6.19 13.89 1.27
CA THR A 83 -5.83 14.94 2.24
C THR A 83 -6.79 16.13 2.13
N LEU A 84 -7.11 16.59 0.92
CA LEU A 84 -8.08 17.66 0.71
C LEU A 84 -9.48 17.29 1.22
N ALA A 85 -9.94 16.07 0.90
CA ALA A 85 -11.23 15.57 1.38
C ALA A 85 -11.25 15.41 2.91
N GLY A 86 -10.20 14.85 3.49
CA GLY A 86 -10.05 14.67 4.94
C GLY A 86 -10.05 15.99 5.68
N MET A 87 -9.35 17.01 5.16
CA MET A 87 -9.35 18.36 5.71
C MET A 87 -10.74 19.00 5.60
N ALA A 88 -11.40 18.91 4.45
CA ALA A 88 -12.74 19.48 4.28
C ALA A 88 -13.75 18.87 5.26
N LEU A 89 -13.68 17.55 5.47
CA LEU A 89 -14.54 16.85 6.42
C LEU A 89 -14.22 17.13 7.89
N ALA A 90 -12.94 17.36 8.23
CA ALA A 90 -12.51 17.58 9.60
C ALA A 90 -12.63 19.05 10.05
N ARG A 91 -12.34 20.03 9.15
CA ARG A 91 -12.14 21.45 9.53
C ARG A 91 -13.21 22.42 9.05
N PHE A 92 -13.92 22.13 7.95
CA PHE A 92 -14.82 23.13 7.37
C PHE A 92 -16.21 23.21 8.05
N GLY A 93 -16.43 22.45 9.12
CA GLY A 93 -17.72 22.45 9.80
C GLY A 93 -18.87 21.96 8.90
N PRO A 94 -20.11 22.43 9.13
CA PRO A 94 -21.25 22.08 8.28
C PRO A 94 -21.24 22.91 6.98
N PHE A 95 -21.19 22.23 5.83
CA PHE A 95 -21.32 22.84 4.49
C PHE A 95 -22.28 22.05 3.59
N ARG A 96 -22.81 22.71 2.56
CA ARG A 96 -23.67 22.04 1.57
C ARG A 96 -22.87 20.96 0.83
N GLY A 97 -23.38 19.71 0.82
CA GLY A 97 -22.71 18.58 0.20
C GLY A 97 -21.76 17.80 1.11
N ARG A 98 -21.59 18.18 2.39
CA ARG A 98 -20.75 17.43 3.34
C ARG A 98 -21.14 15.97 3.45
N LEU A 99 -22.45 15.68 3.54
CA LEU A 99 -22.96 14.31 3.61
C LEU A 99 -22.64 13.53 2.33
N LEU A 100 -22.78 14.17 1.17
CA LEU A 100 -22.42 13.56 -0.12
C LEU A 100 -20.91 13.25 -0.19
N LEU A 101 -20.06 14.22 0.16
CA LEU A 101 -18.61 14.02 0.20
C LEU A 101 -18.23 12.89 1.17
N ALA A 102 -18.79 12.88 2.37
CA ALA A 102 -18.56 11.80 3.34
C ALA A 102 -19.02 10.45 2.79
N GLY A 103 -20.20 10.37 2.18
CA GLY A 103 -20.71 9.15 1.55
C GLY A 103 -19.80 8.67 0.41
N MET A 104 -19.39 9.57 -0.49
CA MET A 104 -18.51 9.22 -1.62
C MET A 104 -17.12 8.75 -1.17
N THR A 105 -16.57 9.33 -0.10
CA THR A 105 -15.26 8.92 0.43
C THR A 105 -15.33 7.66 1.29
N THR A 106 -16.47 7.31 1.87
CA THR A 106 -16.61 6.07 2.66
C THR A 106 -17.15 4.89 1.83
N ALA A 107 -17.88 5.16 0.74
CA ALA A 107 -18.48 4.11 -0.09
C ALA A 107 -17.47 3.04 -0.57
N PRO A 108 -16.28 3.39 -1.10
CA PRO A 108 -15.32 2.38 -1.56
C PRO A 108 -14.78 1.47 -0.45
N ILE A 109 -14.83 1.92 0.81
CA ILE A 109 -14.33 1.13 1.97
C ILE A 109 -15.35 0.03 2.36
N VAL A 110 -16.64 0.32 2.17
CA VAL A 110 -17.73 -0.57 2.59
C VAL A 110 -18.22 -1.47 1.47
N MET A 111 -18.09 -1.00 0.22
CA MET A 111 -18.54 -1.76 -0.96
C MET A 111 -17.59 -2.92 -1.28
N PRO A 112 -18.12 -4.10 -1.65
CA PRO A 112 -17.30 -5.17 -2.20
C PRO A 112 -16.51 -4.71 -3.44
N GLU A 113 -15.23 -5.06 -3.50
CA GLU A 113 -14.31 -4.66 -4.58
C GLU A 113 -14.84 -5.05 -5.98
N VAL A 114 -15.51 -6.20 -6.10
CA VAL A 114 -16.13 -6.65 -7.35
C VAL A 114 -17.18 -5.66 -7.85
N ILE A 115 -18.02 -5.14 -6.94
CA ILE A 115 -19.06 -4.16 -7.29
C ILE A 115 -18.42 -2.83 -7.67
N THR A 116 -17.39 -2.41 -6.94
CA THR A 116 -16.62 -1.20 -7.24
C THR A 116 -15.95 -1.31 -8.61
N GLY A 117 -15.25 -2.41 -8.89
CA GLY A 117 -14.59 -2.65 -10.17
C GLY A 117 -15.56 -2.67 -11.35
N LEU A 118 -16.70 -3.37 -11.22
CA LEU A 118 -17.72 -3.41 -12.25
C LEU A 118 -18.35 -2.01 -12.49
N SER A 119 -18.65 -1.29 -11.42
CA SER A 119 -19.22 0.07 -11.52
C SER A 119 -18.27 1.03 -12.22
N LEU A 120 -16.97 0.96 -11.91
CA LEU A 120 -15.95 1.77 -12.57
C LEU A 120 -15.78 1.39 -14.04
N LEU A 121 -15.82 0.09 -14.37
CA LEU A 121 -15.83 -0.35 -15.78
C LEU A 121 -17.00 0.28 -16.55
N LEU A 122 -18.22 0.15 -16.02
CA LEU A 122 -19.41 0.70 -16.66
C LEU A 122 -19.32 2.23 -16.80
N LEU A 123 -18.81 2.92 -15.78
CA LEU A 123 -18.56 4.35 -15.83
C LEU A 123 -17.56 4.70 -16.95
N PHE A 124 -16.42 4.02 -17.05
CA PHE A 124 -15.42 4.29 -18.09
C PHE A 124 -15.95 4.00 -19.50
N VAL A 125 -16.76 2.95 -19.67
CA VAL A 125 -17.41 2.66 -20.95
C VAL A 125 -18.40 3.77 -21.31
N ALA A 126 -19.25 4.20 -20.39
CA ALA A 126 -20.19 5.28 -20.62
C ALA A 126 -19.49 6.61 -20.92
N MET A 127 -18.44 6.96 -20.18
CA MET A 127 -17.62 8.13 -20.45
C MET A 127 -16.97 8.08 -21.85
N GLY A 128 -16.43 6.92 -22.22
CA GLY A 128 -15.84 6.69 -23.55
C GLY A 128 -16.85 6.95 -24.66
N GLN A 129 -18.11 6.53 -24.47
CA GLN A 129 -19.19 6.76 -25.45
C GLN A 129 -19.69 8.22 -25.49
N LEU A 130 -19.80 8.87 -24.32
CA LEU A 130 -20.39 10.21 -24.20
C LEU A 130 -19.40 11.33 -24.53
N ILE A 131 -18.16 11.21 -24.04
CA ILE A 131 -17.14 12.27 -24.13
C ILE A 131 -15.87 11.84 -24.89
N GLY A 132 -15.82 10.60 -25.42
CA GLY A 132 -14.67 10.06 -26.14
C GLY A 132 -13.44 9.76 -25.28
N TRP A 133 -13.57 9.77 -23.94
CA TRP A 133 -12.47 9.49 -23.02
C TRP A 133 -12.98 8.76 -21.77
N PRO A 134 -12.23 7.73 -21.28
CA PRO A 134 -11.02 7.15 -21.87
C PRO A 134 -11.29 6.40 -23.18
N ARG A 135 -10.29 6.30 -24.06
CA ARG A 135 -10.43 5.63 -25.37
C ARG A 135 -10.50 4.10 -25.30
N GLY A 136 -10.66 3.56 -24.11
CA GLY A 136 -10.74 2.15 -23.80
C GLY A 136 -10.17 1.87 -22.41
N VAL A 137 -10.31 0.62 -21.95
CA VAL A 137 -9.73 0.16 -20.67
C VAL A 137 -8.25 -0.12 -20.83
N GLY A 138 -7.46 0.13 -19.78
CA GLY A 138 -5.99 -0.05 -19.78
C GLY A 138 -5.31 0.59 -18.58
N ALA A 139 -4.02 0.90 -18.69
CA ALA A 139 -3.22 1.44 -17.58
C ALA A 139 -3.82 2.74 -16.97
N VAL A 140 -4.42 3.60 -17.81
CA VAL A 140 -5.04 4.85 -17.34
C VAL A 140 -6.29 4.57 -16.50
N THR A 141 -7.16 3.67 -16.96
CA THR A 141 -8.38 3.29 -16.22
C THR A 141 -8.05 2.54 -14.94
N ILE A 142 -7.00 1.72 -14.92
CA ILE A 142 -6.49 1.11 -13.70
C ILE A 142 -6.04 2.20 -12.72
N ALA A 143 -5.21 3.15 -13.15
CA ALA A 143 -4.73 4.22 -12.29
C ALA A 143 -5.89 5.07 -11.72
N LEU A 144 -6.88 5.43 -12.54
CA LEU A 144 -8.05 6.19 -12.09
C LEU A 144 -8.91 5.42 -11.07
N ALA A 145 -9.12 4.13 -11.33
CA ALA A 145 -9.84 3.26 -10.40
C ALA A 145 -9.13 3.15 -9.05
N HIS A 146 -7.82 2.97 -9.07
CA HIS A 146 -7.00 2.90 -7.86
C HIS A 146 -6.93 4.24 -7.12
N ILE A 147 -6.85 5.38 -7.83
CA ILE A 147 -6.94 6.72 -7.20
C ILE A 147 -8.26 6.84 -6.44
N THR A 148 -9.38 6.47 -7.07
CA THR A 148 -10.72 6.59 -6.48
C THR A 148 -10.85 5.72 -5.24
N PHE A 149 -10.39 4.49 -5.30
CA PHE A 149 -10.43 3.52 -4.20
C PHE A 149 -9.47 3.93 -3.06
N CYS A 150 -8.20 4.21 -3.37
CA CYS A 150 -7.19 4.56 -2.39
C CYS A 150 -7.46 5.90 -1.69
N MET A 151 -8.06 6.86 -2.39
CA MET A 151 -8.42 8.16 -1.83
C MET A 151 -9.33 8.02 -0.60
N ALA A 152 -10.24 7.05 -0.59
CA ALA A 152 -11.13 6.79 0.53
C ALA A 152 -10.36 6.46 1.81
N TYR A 153 -9.38 5.57 1.72
CA TYR A 153 -8.54 5.18 2.87
C TYR A 153 -7.66 6.33 3.36
N VAL A 154 -7.04 7.07 2.44
CA VAL A 154 -6.24 8.25 2.80
C VAL A 154 -7.09 9.30 3.49
N THR A 155 -8.32 9.54 3.02
CA THR A 155 -9.26 10.48 3.65
C THR A 155 -9.49 10.13 5.11
N VAL A 156 -9.75 8.86 5.42
CA VAL A 156 -9.97 8.39 6.79
C VAL A 156 -8.73 8.55 7.66
N VAL A 157 -7.54 8.21 7.13
CA VAL A 157 -6.27 8.35 7.86
C VAL A 157 -5.99 9.81 8.22
N VAL A 158 -6.14 10.73 7.26
CA VAL A 158 -5.91 12.16 7.48
C VAL A 158 -6.97 12.75 8.40
N GLN A 159 -8.25 12.42 8.20
CA GLN A 159 -9.35 12.88 9.05
C GLN A 159 -9.18 12.43 10.51
N SER A 160 -8.80 11.17 10.72
CA SER A 160 -8.52 10.63 12.05
C SER A 160 -7.37 11.37 12.75
N ARG A 161 -6.33 11.73 12.00
CA ARG A 161 -5.20 12.52 12.55
C ARG A 161 -5.62 13.93 12.92
N LEU A 162 -6.40 14.59 12.05
CA LEU A 162 -6.90 15.95 12.29
C LEU A 162 -7.89 16.01 13.46
N ALA A 163 -8.72 14.99 13.65
CA ALA A 163 -9.65 14.91 14.78
C ALA A 163 -8.96 14.85 16.15
N GLY A 164 -7.75 14.33 16.22
CA GLY A 164 -6.93 14.31 17.43
C GLY A 164 -6.00 15.51 17.60
N PHE A 165 -6.10 16.51 16.74
CA PHE A 165 -5.23 17.68 16.71
C PHE A 165 -5.91 18.88 17.38
N ASP A 166 -5.17 19.58 18.27
CA ASP A 166 -5.64 20.77 18.95
C ASP A 166 -5.71 21.98 18.00
N GLU A 167 -6.92 22.46 17.74
CA GLU A 167 -7.19 23.60 16.85
C GLU A 167 -6.62 24.91 17.37
N SER A 168 -6.37 25.01 18.68
CA SER A 168 -5.86 26.22 19.32
C SER A 168 -4.53 26.72 18.73
N LEU A 169 -3.71 25.80 18.18
CA LEU A 169 -2.46 26.16 17.50
C LEU A 169 -2.71 26.91 16.18
N GLU A 170 -3.74 26.52 15.46
CA GLU A 170 -4.13 27.17 14.20
C GLU A 170 -4.78 28.54 14.49
N GLU A 171 -5.65 28.61 15.51
CA GLU A 171 -6.31 29.83 15.98
C GLU A 171 -5.29 30.85 16.50
N ALA A 172 -4.38 30.46 17.38
CA ALA A 172 -3.33 31.33 17.89
C ALA A 172 -2.44 31.93 16.79
N ALA A 173 -2.15 31.15 15.76
CA ALA A 173 -1.38 31.67 14.62
C ALA A 173 -2.18 32.66 13.78
N MET A 174 -3.48 32.46 13.62
CA MET A 174 -4.37 33.42 12.94
C MET A 174 -4.55 34.69 13.75
N ASP A 175 -4.64 34.62 15.08
CA ASP A 175 -4.68 35.78 15.98
C ASP A 175 -3.42 36.63 15.88
N LEU A 176 -2.28 36.00 15.62
CA LEU A 176 -1.00 36.68 15.32
C LEU A 176 -0.91 37.25 13.89
N GLY A 177 -2.01 37.21 13.12
CA GLY A 177 -2.10 37.76 11.78
C GLY A 177 -1.63 36.85 10.65
N ALA A 178 -1.39 35.54 10.93
CA ALA A 178 -1.03 34.62 9.88
C ALA A 178 -2.21 34.32 8.94
N ARG A 179 -1.97 34.29 7.63
CA ARG A 179 -3.00 33.94 6.64
C ARG A 179 -3.29 32.43 6.71
N PRO A 180 -4.54 31.97 6.42
CA PRO A 180 -4.92 30.55 6.49
C PRO A 180 -4.00 29.61 5.73
N LEU A 181 -3.53 30.00 4.52
CA LEU A 181 -2.57 29.19 3.76
C LEU A 181 -1.19 29.10 4.43
N THR A 182 -0.78 30.14 5.16
CA THR A 182 0.48 30.14 5.93
C THR A 182 0.35 29.21 7.13
N VAL A 183 -0.78 29.24 7.83
CA VAL A 183 -1.11 28.34 8.95
C VAL A 183 -1.10 26.90 8.46
N PHE A 184 -1.81 26.63 7.36
CA PHE A 184 -1.79 25.29 6.75
C PHE A 184 -0.38 24.81 6.42
N ALA A 185 0.42 25.61 5.68
CA ALA A 185 1.71 25.18 5.20
C ALA A 185 2.77 25.05 6.33
N ARG A 186 2.70 25.90 7.37
CA ARG A 186 3.72 25.97 8.42
C ARG A 186 3.37 25.23 9.70
N ILE A 187 2.08 24.99 9.96
CA ILE A 187 1.59 24.38 11.20
C ILE A 187 0.89 23.06 10.88
N THR A 188 -0.24 23.12 10.17
CA THR A 188 -1.09 21.95 9.94
C THR A 188 -0.36 20.87 9.13
N LEU A 189 0.19 21.23 7.97
CA LEU A 189 0.84 20.28 7.05
C LEU A 189 2.03 19.53 7.70
N PRO A 190 2.98 20.19 8.39
CA PRO A 190 4.05 19.47 9.08
C PRO A 190 3.56 18.50 10.15
N LEU A 191 2.49 18.85 10.86
CA LEU A 191 1.92 18.05 11.95
C LEU A 191 1.14 16.83 11.44
N ILE A 192 0.52 16.92 10.26
CA ILE A 192 -0.16 15.81 9.61
C ILE A 192 0.75 15.04 8.65
N LEU A 193 1.96 15.50 8.36
CA LEU A 193 2.89 14.87 7.42
C LEU A 193 3.15 13.38 7.73
N PRO A 194 3.29 12.94 8.99
CA PRO A 194 3.40 11.52 9.31
C PRO A 194 2.16 10.71 8.91
N ALA A 195 0.96 11.30 9.03
CA ALA A 195 -0.28 10.67 8.60
C ALA A 195 -0.39 10.62 7.06
N ILE A 196 0.03 11.68 6.39
CA ILE A 196 0.12 11.73 4.92
C ILE A 196 1.09 10.65 4.42
N ALA A 197 2.26 10.52 5.03
CA ALA A 197 3.24 9.49 4.66
C ALA A 197 2.72 8.07 4.88
N SER A 198 2.06 7.80 6.02
CA SER A 198 1.43 6.51 6.27
C SER A 198 0.24 6.24 5.35
N GLY A 199 -0.56 7.27 5.02
CA GLY A 199 -1.63 7.21 4.03
C GLY A 199 -1.10 6.90 2.62
N TRP A 200 0.04 7.46 2.24
CA TRP A 200 0.70 7.15 0.97
C TRP A 200 1.18 5.70 0.90
N LEU A 201 1.81 5.21 1.96
CA LEU A 201 2.25 3.81 2.05
C LEU A 201 1.06 2.84 1.99
N LEU A 202 -0.02 3.16 2.70
CA LEU A 202 -1.26 2.37 2.66
C LEU A 202 -1.86 2.36 1.23
N ALA A 203 -2.00 3.52 0.60
CA ALA A 203 -2.50 3.64 -0.76
C ALA A 203 -1.61 2.91 -1.78
N PHE A 204 -0.28 2.99 -1.60
CA PHE A 204 0.68 2.27 -2.44
C PHE A 204 0.50 0.75 -2.31
N THR A 205 0.40 0.22 -1.09
CA THR A 205 0.21 -1.22 -0.88
C THR A 205 -1.12 -1.71 -1.42
N LEU A 206 -2.22 -1.00 -1.16
CA LEU A 206 -3.56 -1.32 -1.68
C LEU A 206 -3.60 -1.32 -3.22
N SER A 207 -2.90 -0.39 -3.86
CA SER A 207 -2.82 -0.33 -5.31
C SER A 207 -1.87 -1.37 -5.91
N TRP A 208 -0.80 -1.74 -5.16
CA TRP A 208 0.20 -2.69 -5.61
C TRP A 208 -0.31 -4.13 -5.68
N ASP A 209 -1.10 -4.55 -4.71
CA ASP A 209 -1.59 -5.92 -4.58
C ASP A 209 -3.02 -6.12 -5.12
N ASP A 210 -3.66 -5.04 -5.63
CA ASP A 210 -5.00 -5.14 -6.18
C ASP A 210 -5.04 -6.03 -7.42
N LEU A 211 -5.92 -7.00 -7.36
CA LEU A 211 -6.25 -7.90 -8.45
C LEU A 211 -7.68 -7.67 -8.93
N VAL A 212 -8.60 -7.45 -7.98
CA VAL A 212 -10.04 -7.54 -8.24
C VAL A 212 -10.52 -6.37 -9.09
N ILE A 213 -10.27 -5.14 -8.64
CA ILE A 213 -10.66 -3.94 -9.39
C ILE A 213 -9.91 -3.91 -10.72
N THR A 214 -8.60 -4.21 -10.68
CA THR A 214 -7.75 -4.23 -11.88
C THR A 214 -8.29 -5.16 -12.96
N GLN A 215 -8.79 -6.35 -12.63
CA GLN A 215 -9.34 -7.29 -13.63
C GLN A 215 -10.52 -6.72 -14.43
N PHE A 216 -11.33 -5.85 -13.83
CA PHE A 216 -12.44 -5.22 -14.54
C PHE A 216 -12.00 -4.09 -15.47
N VAL A 217 -11.00 -3.30 -15.05
CA VAL A 217 -10.62 -2.05 -15.73
C VAL A 217 -9.32 -2.16 -16.52
N ALA A 218 -8.67 -3.33 -16.53
CA ALA A 218 -7.51 -3.61 -17.37
C ALA A 218 -7.90 -3.86 -18.82
N GLY A 219 -7.00 -3.56 -19.75
CA GLY A 219 -7.15 -3.80 -21.17
C GLY A 219 -5.93 -4.49 -21.77
N PRO A 220 -5.92 -4.72 -23.08
CA PRO A 220 -4.79 -5.34 -23.77
C PRO A 220 -3.47 -4.60 -23.46
N GLY A 221 -2.43 -5.37 -23.09
CA GLY A 221 -1.10 -4.81 -22.79
C GLY A 221 -0.99 -4.11 -21.43
N SER A 222 -2.02 -4.15 -20.57
CA SER A 222 -2.00 -3.55 -19.24
C SER A 222 -2.15 -4.55 -18.09
N SER A 223 -1.58 -5.75 -18.27
CA SER A 223 -1.57 -6.78 -17.22
C SER A 223 -0.62 -6.39 -16.09
N THR A 224 -1.15 -6.28 -14.88
CA THR A 224 -0.37 -6.02 -13.67
C THR A 224 0.27 -7.30 -13.14
N LEU A 225 1.25 -7.16 -12.22
CA LEU A 225 1.93 -8.31 -11.64
C LEU A 225 0.96 -9.25 -10.89
N PRO A 226 0.01 -8.79 -10.05
CA PRO A 226 -1.00 -9.65 -9.45
C PRO A 226 -1.83 -10.44 -10.47
N MET A 227 -2.20 -9.85 -11.61
CA MET A 227 -2.93 -10.54 -12.67
C MET A 227 -2.11 -11.68 -13.28
N ILE A 228 -0.82 -11.46 -13.52
CA ILE A 228 0.07 -12.51 -14.06
C ILE A 228 0.27 -13.63 -13.05
N ILE A 229 0.51 -13.30 -11.78
CA ILE A 229 0.64 -14.29 -10.71
C ILE A 229 -0.65 -15.14 -10.61
N PHE A 230 -1.80 -14.48 -10.55
CA PHE A 230 -3.10 -15.16 -10.47
C PHE A 230 -3.35 -16.09 -11.67
N SER A 231 -3.05 -15.61 -12.88
CA SER A 231 -3.15 -16.41 -14.10
C SER A 231 -2.26 -17.65 -14.03
N LYS A 232 -0.99 -17.51 -13.65
CA LYS A 232 -0.06 -18.64 -13.53
C LYS A 232 -0.49 -19.62 -12.44
N VAL A 233 -0.98 -19.13 -11.30
CA VAL A 233 -1.50 -20.00 -10.23
C VAL A 233 -2.73 -20.79 -10.68
N ARG A 234 -3.62 -20.15 -11.45
CA ARG A 234 -4.88 -20.78 -11.94
C ARG A 234 -4.65 -21.83 -13.03
N PHE A 235 -3.72 -21.59 -13.93
CA PHE A 235 -3.44 -22.49 -15.07
C PHE A 235 -2.29 -23.47 -14.84
N GLY A 236 -1.63 -23.40 -13.71
CA GLY A 236 -0.54 -24.29 -13.30
C GLY A 236 0.63 -23.51 -12.72
N VAL A 237 0.94 -23.76 -11.45
CA VAL A 237 2.04 -23.10 -10.76
C VAL A 237 3.37 -23.53 -11.40
N THR A 238 4.13 -22.56 -11.85
CA THR A 238 5.47 -22.73 -12.38
C THR A 238 6.52 -22.36 -11.32
N PRO A 239 7.68 -23.00 -11.28
CA PRO A 239 8.68 -22.77 -10.21
C PRO A 239 9.25 -21.34 -10.19
N ASP A 240 9.17 -20.60 -11.29
CA ASP A 240 9.54 -19.19 -11.36
C ASP A 240 8.66 -18.30 -10.47
N ILE A 241 7.42 -18.72 -10.18
CA ILE A 241 6.54 -18.03 -9.22
C ILE A 241 7.09 -18.12 -7.79
N ASN A 242 7.66 -19.28 -7.40
CA ASN A 242 8.30 -19.42 -6.10
C ASN A 242 9.52 -18.49 -5.97
N ALA A 243 10.32 -18.37 -7.04
CA ALA A 243 11.44 -17.42 -7.09
C ALA A 243 10.97 -15.97 -7.03
N LEU A 244 9.90 -15.61 -7.74
CA LEU A 244 9.29 -14.29 -7.69
C LEU A 244 8.78 -13.96 -6.27
N ALA A 245 8.01 -14.87 -5.66
CA ALA A 245 7.51 -14.70 -4.29
C ALA A 245 8.66 -14.54 -3.28
N THR A 246 9.73 -15.33 -3.43
CA THR A 246 10.92 -15.22 -2.59
C THR A 246 11.59 -13.85 -2.71
N ILE A 247 11.74 -13.32 -3.93
CA ILE A 247 12.29 -11.96 -4.13
C ILE A 247 11.39 -10.91 -3.47
N MET A 248 10.06 -11.01 -3.62
CA MET A 248 9.12 -10.08 -3.00
C MET A 248 9.22 -10.12 -1.46
N VAL A 249 9.28 -11.31 -0.87
CA VAL A 249 9.47 -11.48 0.58
C VAL A 249 10.81 -10.88 1.03
N LEU A 250 11.89 -11.10 0.28
CA LEU A 250 13.20 -10.54 0.59
C LEU A 250 13.22 -9.01 0.51
N ILE A 251 12.57 -8.41 -0.48
CA ILE A 251 12.45 -6.95 -0.60
C ILE A 251 11.73 -6.37 0.62
N VAL A 252 10.58 -6.95 0.99
CA VAL A 252 9.80 -6.48 2.16
C VAL A 252 10.58 -6.69 3.46
N ALA A 253 11.17 -7.87 3.67
CA ALA A 253 11.96 -8.18 4.85
C ALA A 253 13.18 -7.24 4.98
N SER A 254 13.86 -6.96 3.87
CA SER A 254 14.99 -6.02 3.82
C SER A 254 14.54 -4.59 4.16
N GLY A 255 13.41 -4.14 3.63
CA GLY A 255 12.83 -2.84 3.96
C GLY A 255 12.50 -2.69 5.44
N ILE A 256 11.89 -3.72 6.04
CA ILE A 256 11.59 -3.76 7.48
C ILE A 256 12.89 -3.76 8.29
N ALA A 257 13.88 -4.56 7.92
CA ALA A 257 15.16 -4.62 8.62
C ALA A 257 15.88 -3.26 8.58
N ILE A 258 15.96 -2.64 7.41
CA ILE A 258 16.59 -1.32 7.22
C ILE A 258 15.87 -0.26 8.06
N SER A 259 14.53 -0.21 8.00
CA SER A 259 13.74 0.75 8.77
C SER A 259 13.91 0.57 10.27
N THR A 260 13.95 -0.67 10.74
CA THR A 260 14.15 -1.00 12.16
C THR A 260 15.55 -0.58 12.64
N VAL A 261 16.58 -0.89 11.86
CA VAL A 261 17.96 -0.48 12.18
C VAL A 261 18.07 1.05 12.21
N TRP A 262 17.46 1.73 11.24
CA TRP A 262 17.48 3.18 11.16
C TRP A 262 16.73 3.86 12.33
N MET A 263 15.56 3.33 12.72
CA MET A 263 14.84 3.82 13.91
C MET A 263 15.66 3.65 15.18
N ARG A 264 16.24 2.47 15.42
CA ARG A 264 17.11 2.22 16.56
C ARG A 264 18.34 3.13 16.59
N TYR A 265 18.91 3.43 15.42
CA TYR A 265 20.04 4.36 15.32
C TYR A 265 19.63 5.80 15.68
N ARG A 266 18.44 6.26 15.24
CA ARG A 266 17.90 7.58 15.60
C ARG A 266 17.58 7.68 17.09
N GLU A 267 16.96 6.65 17.68
CA GLU A 267 16.68 6.61 19.11
C GLU A 267 17.95 6.71 19.94
N ARG A 268 18.98 5.94 19.63
CA ARG A 268 20.26 5.99 20.31
C ARG A 268 20.97 7.35 20.17
N ARG A 269 20.88 8.02 19.03
CA ARG A 269 21.37 9.39 18.87
C ARG A 269 20.62 10.34 19.78
N ARG A 270 19.30 10.29 19.77
CA ARG A 270 18.45 11.15 20.59
C ARG A 270 18.73 10.97 22.09
N GLU A 271 18.89 9.74 22.54
CA GLU A 271 19.27 9.45 23.94
C GLU A 271 20.64 10.04 24.30
N ARG A 272 21.64 9.91 23.42
CA ARG A 272 22.97 10.54 23.61
C ARG A 272 22.90 12.07 23.67
N ASP A 273 22.12 12.68 22.77
CA ASP A 273 21.97 14.13 22.74
C ASP A 273 21.31 14.64 24.02
N LEU A 274 20.31 13.91 24.53
CA LEU A 274 19.65 14.23 25.81
C LEU A 274 20.61 14.06 27.02
N GLN A 275 21.45 13.02 27.02
CA GLN A 275 22.45 12.81 28.06
C GLN A 275 23.52 13.92 28.04
N LEU A 276 24.00 14.32 26.85
CA LEU A 276 24.95 15.43 26.69
C LEU A 276 24.35 16.76 27.14
N ALA A 277 23.08 17.03 26.79
CA ALA A 277 22.39 18.24 27.23
C ALA A 277 22.17 18.27 28.75
N ALA A 278 21.85 17.13 29.37
CA ALA A 278 21.75 17.02 30.81
C ALA A 278 23.08 17.21 31.53
N ALA A 279 24.18 16.70 30.99
CA ALA A 279 25.53 16.87 31.54
C ALA A 279 26.07 18.32 31.39
N ALA A 280 25.63 19.04 30.36
CA ALA A 280 26.01 20.45 30.15
C ALA A 280 25.29 21.45 31.08
N ASN A 281 24.21 21.02 31.72
CA ASN A 281 23.40 21.82 32.65
C ASN A 281 23.77 21.56 34.13
N LEU A 282 24.75 20.70 34.41
CA LEU A 282 25.33 20.43 35.72
C LEU A 282 26.70 21.17 35.87
#